data_fe15ccf40d0b6ba03ef2d69fcbd254d4
#
_entry.id   fe15ccf40d0b6ba03ef2d69fcbd254d4
#
_cell.length_a   1.000
_cell.length_b   1.000
_cell.length_c   1.000
_cell.angle_alpha   90.00
_cell.angle_beta   90.00
_cell.angle_gamma   90.00
#
_symmetry.space_group_name_H-M   'P 1'
#
loop_
_entity.id
_entity.type
_entity.pdbx_description
1 polymer ?
#
loop_
_entity_poly.entity_id
_entity_poly.type
_entity_poly.pdbx_seq_one_letter_code
_entity_poly.pdbx_strand_id
1 'polypeptide(L)'
;MNKNKISKILLVLIIIVLGFGKIYLSKNRGLNTQSNFIAQNNKSDNSKSTNQKKQNLKQPKDSSSKSGNRKYNIDYDHVIGGDENSRGKVTGGHSLLRGDVRIVKKVGNPAKNGVYRASIEVKKKDGTWQAKTSNGGVNTMFPENWDEARIIDEINSAWENRKDVKGKDSNMWQGISKSGVLIRGYKSPRITAYPIYENR
;
A
#
# COMPACT_ATOMS: atom_id res chain seq x y z
N MET A 1 -17.92 13.17 -45.53
CA MET A 1 -18.33 12.74 -44.16
C MET A 1 -19.82 13.04 -44.00
N ASN A 2 -20.63 12.05 -43.67
CA ASN A 2 -22.10 12.11 -43.78
C ASN A 2 -22.67 12.96 -42.64
N LYS A 3 -23.43 14.02 -42.97
CA LYS A 3 -24.01 15.00 -42.01
C LYS A 3 -24.81 14.32 -40.87
N ASN A 4 -25.43 13.18 -41.15
CA ASN A 4 -26.19 12.42 -40.14
C ASN A 4 -25.33 11.70 -39.07
N LYS A 5 -24.05 11.43 -39.36
CA LYS A 5 -23.11 10.87 -38.36
C LYS A 5 -22.60 11.94 -37.41
N ILE A 6 -22.39 13.16 -37.88
CA ILE A 6 -21.93 14.29 -37.05
C ILE A 6 -23.01 14.69 -36.04
N SER A 7 -24.29 14.70 -36.43
CA SER A 7 -25.40 15.05 -35.56
C SER A 7 -25.58 14.04 -34.40
N LYS A 8 -25.36 12.74 -34.66
CA LYS A 8 -25.45 11.70 -33.61
C LYS A 8 -24.30 11.78 -32.61
N ILE A 9 -23.10 12.10 -33.06
CA ILE A 9 -21.92 12.25 -32.17
C ILE A 9 -22.07 13.49 -31.30
N LEU A 10 -22.60 14.60 -31.84
CA LEU A 10 -22.85 15.81 -31.08
C LEU A 10 -23.94 15.60 -30.00
N LEU A 11 -24.99 14.85 -30.29
CA LEU A 11 -26.05 14.55 -29.35
C LEU A 11 -25.54 13.69 -28.18
N VAL A 12 -24.69 12.70 -28.43
CA VAL A 12 -24.09 11.84 -27.38
C VAL A 12 -23.18 12.65 -26.44
N LEU A 13 -22.38 13.58 -26.98
CA LEU A 13 -21.54 14.45 -26.19
C LEU A 13 -22.34 15.40 -25.28
N ILE A 14 -23.47 15.93 -25.75
CA ILE A 14 -24.36 16.80 -24.93
C ILE A 14 -24.99 16.01 -23.79
N ILE A 15 -25.39 14.76 -24.00
CA ILE A 15 -25.97 13.91 -22.95
C ILE A 15 -24.92 13.58 -21.86
N ILE A 16 -23.65 13.37 -22.23
CA ILE A 16 -22.56 13.12 -21.25
C ILE A 16 -22.31 14.35 -20.39
N VAL A 17 -22.30 15.56 -20.98
CA VAL A 17 -22.05 16.81 -20.23
C VAL A 17 -23.21 17.14 -19.28
N LEU A 18 -24.48 16.86 -19.66
CA LEU A 18 -25.63 17.09 -18.79
C LEU A 18 -25.81 16.02 -17.71
N GLY A 19 -25.29 14.81 -17.92
CA GLY A 19 -25.34 13.73 -16.94
C GLY A 19 -24.40 13.92 -15.75
N PHE A 20 -23.27 14.56 -15.94
CA PHE A 20 -22.29 14.83 -14.86
C PHE A 20 -22.56 16.08 -14.01
N GLY A 21 -23.43 16.98 -14.47
CA GLY A 21 -23.74 18.23 -13.77
C GLY A 21 -24.67 18.08 -12.55
N LYS A 22 -25.36 16.95 -12.38
CA LYS A 22 -26.31 16.75 -11.27
C LYS A 22 -25.74 16.06 -10.03
N ILE A 23 -24.51 15.60 -10.05
CA ILE A 23 -23.89 14.88 -8.92
C ILE A 23 -23.07 15.83 -8.00
N TYR A 24 -22.81 17.07 -8.40
CA TYR A 24 -21.91 17.97 -7.66
C TYR A 24 -22.59 18.94 -6.66
N LEU A 25 -23.93 18.90 -6.49
CA LEU A 25 -24.65 19.91 -5.67
C LEU A 25 -25.39 19.35 -4.45
N SER A 26 -25.04 18.18 -3.95
CA SER A 26 -25.67 17.62 -2.74
C SER A 26 -24.70 17.08 -1.72
N LYS A 27 -23.82 17.95 -1.17
CA LYS A 27 -23.17 17.65 0.12
C LYS A 27 -22.50 18.88 0.72
N ASN A 28 -23.31 19.83 1.23
CA ASN A 28 -22.87 20.74 2.28
C ASN A 28 -24.10 21.23 3.04
N ARG A 29 -24.53 20.50 4.05
CA ARG A 29 -25.25 21.06 5.19
C ARG A 29 -24.73 20.38 6.44
N GLY A 30 -24.06 21.18 7.24
CA GLY A 30 -23.44 20.81 8.48
C GLY A 30 -24.45 20.48 9.59
N LEU A 31 -23.97 19.79 10.58
CA LEU A 31 -24.54 19.82 11.92
C LEU A 31 -23.37 19.91 12.90
N ASN A 32 -23.28 21.12 13.47
CA ASN A 32 -22.49 21.44 14.62
C ASN A 32 -23.21 20.87 15.85
N THR A 33 -22.56 20.02 16.60
CA THR A 33 -23.03 19.70 17.97
C THR A 33 -21.82 19.74 18.89
N GLN A 34 -21.72 20.86 19.60
CA GLN A 34 -20.92 20.98 20.81
C GLN A 34 -21.56 20.15 21.93
N SER A 35 -20.78 19.39 22.63
CA SER A 35 -21.10 18.98 23.99
C SER A 35 -19.89 19.16 24.89
N ASN A 36 -20.01 20.18 25.73
CA ASN A 36 -19.19 20.45 26.90
C ASN A 36 -19.29 19.29 27.90
N PHE A 37 -18.17 18.81 28.42
CA PHE A 37 -18.13 18.16 29.71
C PHE A 37 -17.02 18.77 30.59
N ILE A 38 -17.49 19.39 31.58
CA ILE A 38 -17.11 19.94 32.87
C ILE A 38 -15.89 19.22 33.49
N ALA A 39 -14.94 20.06 33.91
CA ALA A 39 -13.88 19.74 34.86
C ALA A 39 -14.45 19.56 36.27
N GLN A 40 -14.00 18.55 36.98
CA GLN A 40 -14.04 18.55 38.45
C GLN A 40 -12.65 18.26 39.01
N ASN A 41 -12.17 19.29 39.70
CA ASN A 41 -11.07 19.24 40.67
C ASN A 41 -11.44 18.38 41.88
N ASN A 42 -10.52 17.56 42.34
CA ASN A 42 -10.40 17.30 43.76
C ASN A 42 -8.93 17.24 44.18
N LYS A 43 -8.65 18.12 45.11
CA LYS A 43 -7.43 18.38 45.85
C LYS A 43 -7.55 17.66 47.20
N SER A 44 -6.54 16.92 47.62
CA SER A 44 -6.15 16.78 49.03
C SER A 44 -4.92 15.90 49.19
N ASP A 45 -3.87 16.44 49.53
CA ASP A 45 -3.00 16.44 50.69
C ASP A 45 -2.40 15.11 51.22
N ASN A 46 -1.09 15.16 51.21
CA ASN A 46 -0.15 15.03 52.33
C ASN A 46 0.55 13.68 52.61
N SER A 47 1.84 13.78 52.41
CA SER A 47 2.96 13.25 53.21
C SER A 47 3.15 11.76 53.45
N LYS A 48 4.23 11.15 53.01
CA LYS A 48 5.42 10.87 53.83
C LYS A 48 6.52 10.12 53.08
N SER A 49 7.71 10.66 53.26
CA SER A 49 9.01 10.11 52.89
C SER A 49 9.19 8.66 53.31
N THR A 50 9.70 7.81 52.38
CA THR A 50 10.66 6.76 52.78
C THR A 50 11.52 6.38 51.57
N ASN A 51 12.82 6.45 51.76
CA ASN A 51 13.87 6.02 50.86
C ASN A 51 13.71 4.53 50.51
N GLN A 52 13.67 4.22 49.23
CA GLN A 52 14.09 2.89 48.76
C GLN A 52 14.74 2.97 47.40
N LYS A 53 16.06 2.75 47.44
CA LYS A 53 16.95 2.02 46.54
C LYS A 53 16.57 1.95 45.06
N LYS A 54 17.29 2.75 44.25
CA LYS A 54 17.36 2.58 42.79
C LYS A 54 17.76 1.14 42.46
N GLN A 55 16.84 0.32 42.08
CA GLN A 55 17.10 -0.87 41.29
C GLN A 55 16.97 -0.49 39.83
N ASN A 56 18.12 -0.54 39.17
CA ASN A 56 18.31 -0.35 37.76
C ASN A 56 17.64 -1.54 37.01
N LEU A 57 16.32 -1.45 36.69
CA LEU A 57 15.70 -2.37 35.77
C LEU A 57 16.18 -2.00 34.37
N LYS A 58 17.17 -2.73 33.91
CA LYS A 58 17.49 -2.81 32.49
C LYS A 58 16.23 -3.31 31.77
N GLN A 59 15.56 -2.42 31.09
CA GLN A 59 14.54 -2.76 30.11
C GLN A 59 15.21 -3.60 29.00
N PRO A 60 14.72 -4.78 28.66
CA PRO A 60 15.25 -5.50 27.50
C PRO A 60 14.90 -4.71 26.26
N LYS A 61 15.86 -4.04 25.69
CA LYS A 61 15.86 -3.68 24.27
C LYS A 61 16.11 -4.96 23.50
N ASP A 62 15.05 -5.67 23.17
CA ASP A 62 15.13 -6.71 22.16
C ASP A 62 13.84 -6.72 21.33
N SER A 63 13.75 -5.73 20.45
CA SER A 63 12.96 -5.84 19.23
C SER A 63 13.93 -5.87 18.05
N SER A 64 14.78 -6.89 18.00
CA SER A 64 15.39 -7.29 16.75
C SER A 64 14.26 -7.89 15.91
N SER A 65 13.53 -7.04 15.18
CA SER A 65 12.78 -7.50 14.03
C SER A 65 13.78 -8.27 13.17
N LYS A 66 13.61 -9.59 13.06
CA LYS A 66 14.44 -10.42 12.18
C LYS A 66 14.24 -9.89 10.77
N SER A 67 15.14 -9.00 10.34
CA SER A 67 15.24 -8.59 8.95
C SER A 67 15.45 -9.88 8.15
N GLY A 68 14.53 -10.16 7.22
CA GLY A 68 14.63 -11.35 6.38
C GLY A 68 15.95 -11.37 5.62
N ASN A 69 16.42 -12.55 5.25
CA ASN A 69 17.68 -12.73 4.52
C ASN A 69 17.56 -12.18 3.09
N ARG A 70 18.07 -10.96 2.85
CA ARG A 70 18.12 -10.30 1.53
C ARG A 70 19.18 -10.96 0.64
N LYS A 71 18.92 -12.18 0.21
CA LYS A 71 19.86 -13.04 -0.51
C LYS A 71 20.21 -12.55 -1.91
N TYR A 72 19.31 -11.85 -2.58
CA TYR A 72 19.46 -11.43 -3.98
C TYR A 72 19.47 -9.90 -4.12
N ASN A 73 19.96 -9.39 -5.25
CA ASN A 73 19.96 -7.97 -5.57
C ASN A 73 18.56 -7.50 -6.03
N ILE A 74 17.55 -7.81 -5.21
CA ILE A 74 16.18 -7.33 -5.41
C ILE A 74 15.99 -6.10 -4.54
N ASP A 75 15.32 -5.09 -5.07
CA ASP A 75 15.01 -3.87 -4.33
C ASP A 75 13.83 -4.11 -3.36
N TYR A 76 14.11 -4.82 -2.25
CA TYR A 76 13.11 -5.17 -1.25
C TYR A 76 12.49 -3.93 -0.58
N ASP A 77 13.24 -2.85 -0.44
CA ASP A 77 12.74 -1.61 0.16
C ASP A 77 11.67 -0.98 -0.72
N HIS A 78 11.92 -0.93 -2.03
CA HIS A 78 10.91 -0.54 -3.01
C HIS A 78 9.67 -1.45 -2.98
N VAL A 79 9.88 -2.74 -2.90
CA VAL A 79 8.77 -3.72 -2.89
C VAL A 79 7.88 -3.53 -1.68
N ILE A 80 8.46 -3.39 -0.49
CA ILE A 80 7.73 -3.34 0.78
C ILE A 80 7.15 -1.95 1.02
N GLY A 81 7.98 -0.91 1.03
CA GLY A 81 7.58 0.45 1.39
C GLY A 81 7.22 1.36 0.21
N GLY A 82 7.63 0.99 -1.00
CA GLY A 82 7.50 1.88 -2.15
C GLY A 82 8.47 3.05 -2.11
N ASP A 83 8.51 3.79 -3.20
CA ASP A 83 9.38 4.96 -3.35
C ASP A 83 8.88 5.92 -4.43
N GLU A 84 9.53 7.07 -4.50
CA GLU A 84 9.34 8.06 -5.55
C GLU A 84 10.41 7.87 -6.63
N ASN A 85 9.99 7.72 -7.89
CA ASN A 85 10.90 7.65 -9.02
C ASN A 85 11.39 9.04 -9.47
N SER A 86 12.34 9.08 -10.42
CA SER A 86 12.92 10.32 -10.94
C SER A 86 11.92 11.29 -11.59
N ARG A 87 10.70 10.85 -11.89
CA ARG A 87 9.61 11.67 -12.46
C ARG A 87 8.62 12.14 -11.39
N GLY A 88 8.94 11.99 -10.11
CA GLY A 88 8.06 12.36 -9.01
C GLY A 88 6.84 11.45 -8.81
N LYS A 89 6.81 10.27 -9.46
CA LYS A 89 5.71 9.32 -9.31
C LYS A 89 6.06 8.23 -8.31
N VAL A 90 5.11 7.88 -7.45
CA VAL A 90 5.28 6.80 -6.50
C VAL A 90 5.09 5.44 -7.16
N THR A 91 5.92 4.47 -6.76
CA THR A 91 5.98 3.11 -7.30
C THR A 91 6.27 2.10 -6.17
N GLY A 92 6.13 0.79 -6.42
CA GLY A 92 6.32 -0.24 -5.39
C GLY A 92 5.21 -0.26 -4.34
N GLY A 93 5.57 -0.52 -3.07
CA GLY A 93 4.63 -0.43 -1.95
C GLY A 93 3.61 -1.56 -1.93
N HIS A 94 4.06 -2.80 -1.80
CA HIS A 94 3.19 -3.99 -1.80
C HIS A 94 2.92 -4.55 -0.40
N SER A 95 3.21 -3.75 0.66
CA SER A 95 2.98 -4.07 2.07
C SER A 95 2.71 -2.80 2.88
N LEU A 96 2.11 -2.94 4.06
CA LEU A 96 1.83 -1.85 5.00
C LEU A 96 2.85 -1.79 6.16
N LEU A 97 3.82 -2.70 6.18
CA LEU A 97 4.67 -2.98 7.34
C LEU A 97 5.51 -1.78 7.82
N ARG A 98 5.91 -0.90 6.91
CA ARG A 98 6.81 0.24 7.23
C ARG A 98 6.08 1.54 7.51
N GLY A 99 4.77 1.58 7.34
CA GLY A 99 4.00 2.80 7.52
C GLY A 99 4.21 3.86 6.41
N ASP A 100 4.91 3.50 5.33
CA ASP A 100 5.10 4.36 4.15
C ASP A 100 4.06 4.10 3.04
N VAL A 101 3.16 3.16 3.27
CA VAL A 101 2.05 2.80 2.39
C VAL A 101 0.77 2.83 3.20
N ARG A 102 -0.28 3.43 2.64
CA ARG A 102 -1.62 3.38 3.24
C ARG A 102 -2.68 3.00 2.21
N ILE A 103 -3.69 2.27 2.66
CA ILE A 103 -4.83 1.87 1.84
C ILE A 103 -5.82 3.05 1.74
N VAL A 104 -6.17 3.41 0.53
CA VAL A 104 -7.30 4.31 0.25
C VAL A 104 -8.59 3.50 0.15
N LYS A 105 -8.54 2.36 -0.59
CA LYS A 105 -9.71 1.49 -0.79
C LYS A 105 -9.24 0.07 -1.12
N LYS A 106 -9.80 -0.95 -0.45
CA LYS A 106 -9.66 -2.35 -0.89
C LYS A 106 -10.55 -2.62 -2.11
N VAL A 107 -10.06 -3.45 -3.04
CA VAL A 107 -10.74 -3.76 -4.32
C VAL A 107 -11.06 -5.24 -4.39
N GLY A 108 -12.31 -5.59 -4.20
CA GLY A 108 -12.78 -6.98 -4.14
C GLY A 108 -12.32 -7.72 -2.88
N ASN A 109 -12.53 -9.04 -2.88
CA ASN A 109 -12.09 -9.91 -1.79
C ASN A 109 -10.61 -10.32 -1.98
N PRO A 110 -9.90 -10.68 -0.91
CA PRO A 110 -8.60 -11.33 -1.03
C PRO A 110 -8.71 -12.67 -1.79
N ALA A 111 -7.65 -13.04 -2.49
CA ALA A 111 -7.51 -14.37 -3.07
C ALA A 111 -7.34 -15.43 -1.96
N LYS A 112 -7.52 -16.70 -2.27
CA LYS A 112 -7.37 -17.82 -1.30
C LYS A 112 -5.99 -17.85 -0.62
N ASN A 113 -4.94 -17.41 -1.32
CA ASN A 113 -3.58 -17.32 -0.79
C ASN A 113 -3.32 -16.01 0.01
N GLY A 114 -4.35 -15.20 0.26
CA GLY A 114 -4.29 -13.97 1.03
C GLY A 114 -3.82 -12.74 0.25
N VAL A 115 -3.36 -12.86 -1.00
CA VAL A 115 -3.01 -11.72 -1.85
C VAL A 115 -4.28 -10.92 -2.12
N TYR A 116 -4.19 -9.59 -1.98
CA TYR A 116 -5.34 -8.71 -2.19
C TYR A 116 -5.01 -7.51 -3.08
N ARG A 117 -6.05 -6.79 -3.48
CA ARG A 117 -5.92 -5.59 -4.31
C ARG A 117 -6.40 -4.37 -3.55
N ALA A 118 -5.71 -3.25 -3.75
CA ALA A 118 -6.10 -1.97 -3.14
C ALA A 118 -5.64 -0.78 -3.98
N SER A 119 -6.39 0.31 -3.90
CA SER A 119 -5.84 1.63 -4.22
C SER A 119 -5.07 2.11 -3.00
N ILE A 120 -3.86 2.61 -3.22
CA ILE A 120 -2.93 2.99 -2.17
C ILE A 120 -2.36 4.38 -2.39
N GLU A 121 -1.87 4.96 -1.32
CA GLU A 121 -0.94 6.08 -1.34
C GLU A 121 0.39 5.66 -0.74
N VAL A 122 1.46 6.23 -1.27
CA VAL A 122 2.82 6.03 -0.80
C VAL A 122 3.36 7.36 -0.30
N LYS A 123 4.07 7.31 0.81
CA LYS A 123 4.73 8.46 1.41
C LYS A 123 5.96 8.85 0.60
N LYS A 124 6.03 10.09 0.20
CA LYS A 124 7.18 10.67 -0.52
C LYS A 124 8.29 11.06 0.45
N LYS A 125 9.47 11.35 -0.11
CA LYS A 125 10.63 11.81 0.66
C LYS A 125 10.37 13.10 1.43
N ASP A 126 9.51 13.97 0.91
CA ASP A 126 9.09 15.23 1.54
C ASP A 126 8.03 15.02 2.65
N GLY A 127 7.64 13.78 2.93
CA GLY A 127 6.64 13.42 3.92
C GLY A 127 5.20 13.49 3.44
N THR A 128 4.94 14.00 2.24
CA THR A 128 3.59 14.05 1.66
C THR A 128 3.15 12.69 1.13
N TRP A 129 1.84 12.46 1.04
CA TRP A 129 1.25 11.25 0.52
C TRP A 129 0.81 11.45 -0.92
N GLN A 130 1.13 10.48 -1.78
CA GLN A 130 0.74 10.51 -3.18
C GLN A 130 0.05 9.21 -3.58
N ALA A 131 -1.09 9.35 -4.26
CA ALA A 131 -1.80 8.21 -4.82
C ALA A 131 -0.96 7.52 -5.91
N LYS A 132 -0.87 6.19 -5.85
CA LYS A 132 -0.25 5.38 -6.89
C LYS A 132 -1.21 5.25 -8.07
N THR A 133 -0.82 5.77 -9.22
CA THR A 133 -1.67 5.82 -10.44
C THR A 133 -1.35 4.75 -11.47
N SER A 134 -0.24 4.02 -11.33
CA SER A 134 0.10 2.90 -12.23
C SER A 134 -0.97 1.79 -12.14
N ASN A 135 -1.11 1.02 -13.23
CA ASN A 135 -2.07 -0.08 -13.34
C ASN A 135 -3.52 0.34 -13.03
N GLY A 136 -3.95 1.51 -13.51
CA GLY A 136 -5.29 2.03 -13.24
C GLY A 136 -5.54 2.39 -11.78
N GLY A 137 -4.49 2.64 -11.00
CA GLY A 137 -4.59 2.98 -9.58
C GLY A 137 -4.86 1.79 -8.66
N VAL A 138 -4.75 0.56 -9.15
CA VAL A 138 -4.92 -0.65 -8.35
C VAL A 138 -3.59 -1.37 -8.17
N ASN A 139 -3.19 -1.55 -6.93
CA ASN A 139 -2.00 -2.28 -6.53
C ASN A 139 -2.35 -3.69 -6.02
N THR A 140 -1.45 -4.64 -6.20
CA THR A 140 -1.52 -5.95 -5.55
C THR A 140 -0.67 -5.93 -4.29
N MET A 141 -1.18 -6.51 -3.22
CA MET A 141 -0.58 -6.47 -1.89
C MET A 141 -0.29 -7.89 -1.41
N PHE A 142 0.85 -8.07 -0.73
CA PHE A 142 1.11 -9.30 0.02
C PHE A 142 0.08 -9.51 1.13
N PRO A 143 -0.15 -10.75 1.57
CA PRO A 143 -1.07 -11.03 2.67
C PRO A 143 -0.76 -10.19 3.90
N GLU A 144 -1.80 -9.63 4.54
CA GLU A 144 -1.65 -8.72 5.69
C GLU A 144 -1.00 -9.38 6.91
N ASN A 145 -1.08 -10.70 7.03
CA ASN A 145 -0.50 -11.47 8.12
C ASN A 145 0.97 -11.89 7.89
N TRP A 146 1.61 -11.42 6.80
CA TRP A 146 3.02 -11.67 6.54
C TRP A 146 3.86 -10.54 7.13
N ASP A 147 4.88 -10.91 7.90
CA ASP A 147 5.93 -9.99 8.32
C ASP A 147 6.97 -9.75 7.21
N GLU A 148 7.88 -8.83 7.43
CA GLU A 148 8.91 -8.47 6.44
C GLU A 148 9.82 -9.66 6.12
N ALA A 149 10.22 -10.43 7.12
CA ALA A 149 11.06 -11.59 6.93
C ALA A 149 10.39 -12.62 6.02
N ARG A 150 9.10 -12.89 6.23
CA ARG A 150 8.34 -13.79 5.38
C ARG A 150 8.18 -13.28 3.96
N ILE A 151 7.88 -11.98 3.76
CA ILE A 151 7.79 -11.40 2.42
C ILE A 151 9.11 -11.59 1.66
N ILE A 152 10.25 -11.30 2.30
CA ILE A 152 11.57 -11.47 1.72
C ILE A 152 11.83 -12.94 1.36
N ASP A 153 11.54 -13.88 2.25
CA ASP A 153 11.73 -15.30 2.02
C ASP A 153 10.86 -15.84 0.87
N GLU A 154 9.61 -15.38 0.77
CA GLU A 154 8.70 -15.75 -0.32
C GLU A 154 9.19 -15.19 -1.67
N ILE A 155 9.70 -13.96 -1.69
CA ILE A 155 10.31 -13.36 -2.89
C ILE A 155 11.57 -14.15 -3.29
N ASN A 156 12.44 -14.48 -2.33
CA ASN A 156 13.65 -15.25 -2.59
C ASN A 156 13.32 -16.62 -3.22
N SER A 157 12.36 -17.33 -2.65
CA SER A 157 11.96 -18.65 -3.16
C SER A 157 11.35 -18.58 -4.57
N ALA A 158 10.55 -17.54 -4.85
CA ALA A 158 10.03 -17.30 -6.20
C ALA A 158 11.13 -16.94 -7.19
N TRP A 159 12.14 -16.17 -6.74
CA TRP A 159 13.28 -15.82 -7.57
C TRP A 159 14.14 -17.03 -7.93
N GLU A 160 14.32 -17.98 -7.03
CA GLU A 160 15.02 -19.24 -7.26
C GLU A 160 14.35 -20.09 -8.35
N ASN A 161 13.03 -20.11 -8.38
CA ASN A 161 12.21 -20.85 -9.33
C ASN A 161 11.74 -20.02 -10.53
N ARG A 162 12.36 -18.85 -10.75
CA ARG A 162 11.91 -17.90 -11.77
C ARG A 162 12.08 -18.40 -13.18
N LYS A 163 11.20 -17.88 -14.03
CA LYS A 163 11.27 -17.97 -15.49
C LYS A 163 11.14 -16.56 -16.07
N ASP A 164 11.80 -16.33 -17.20
CA ASP A 164 11.62 -15.10 -17.95
C ASP A 164 10.24 -15.06 -18.61
N VAL A 165 9.59 -13.92 -18.51
CA VAL A 165 8.35 -13.66 -19.23
C VAL A 165 8.71 -13.39 -20.69
N LYS A 166 7.92 -13.94 -21.62
CA LYS A 166 8.17 -13.81 -23.07
C LYS A 166 7.34 -12.65 -23.67
N GLY A 167 7.73 -12.23 -24.87
CA GLY A 167 7.00 -11.23 -25.66
C GLY A 167 7.21 -9.79 -25.16
N LYS A 168 6.14 -9.00 -25.12
CA LYS A 168 6.19 -7.59 -24.71
C LYS A 168 6.68 -7.36 -23.27
N ASP A 169 6.54 -8.38 -22.43
CA ASP A 169 6.93 -8.34 -21.02
C ASP A 169 8.31 -8.99 -20.78
N SER A 170 9.16 -9.13 -21.81
CA SER A 170 10.47 -9.81 -21.72
C SER A 170 11.44 -9.21 -20.70
N ASN A 171 11.21 -7.95 -20.28
CA ASN A 171 11.94 -7.34 -19.17
C ASN A 171 11.44 -7.79 -17.79
N MET A 172 10.54 -8.76 -17.73
CA MET A 172 9.98 -9.26 -16.47
C MET A 172 10.42 -10.70 -16.20
N TRP A 173 10.43 -11.05 -14.94
CA TRP A 173 10.54 -12.41 -14.43
C TRP A 173 9.26 -12.78 -13.68
N GLN A 174 9.00 -14.06 -13.52
CA GLN A 174 7.96 -14.58 -12.64
C GLN A 174 8.36 -15.92 -12.04
N GLY A 175 7.90 -16.21 -10.85
CA GLY A 175 8.14 -17.47 -10.15
C GLY A 175 7.06 -17.75 -9.12
N ILE A 176 6.90 -19.00 -8.74
CA ILE A 176 5.97 -19.40 -7.68
C ILE A 176 6.78 -19.51 -6.39
N SER A 177 6.33 -18.80 -5.35
CA SER A 177 6.94 -18.85 -4.04
C SER A 177 6.65 -20.17 -3.31
N LYS A 178 7.34 -20.44 -2.22
CA LYS A 178 7.14 -21.64 -1.40
C LYS A 178 5.72 -21.79 -0.84
N SER A 179 5.00 -20.68 -0.65
CA SER A 179 3.58 -20.67 -0.25
C SER A 179 2.61 -20.74 -1.44
N GLY A 180 3.10 -20.92 -2.67
CA GLY A 180 2.25 -20.99 -3.85
C GLY A 180 1.78 -19.64 -4.39
N VAL A 181 2.34 -18.52 -3.92
CA VAL A 181 2.04 -17.20 -4.47
C VAL A 181 2.84 -16.98 -5.74
N LEU A 182 2.16 -16.66 -6.84
CA LEU A 182 2.83 -16.21 -8.05
C LEU A 182 3.37 -14.79 -7.82
N ILE A 183 4.68 -14.64 -7.94
CA ILE A 183 5.38 -13.37 -7.83
C ILE A 183 5.98 -13.01 -9.18
N ARG A 184 5.87 -11.75 -9.58
CA ARG A 184 6.42 -11.20 -10.81
C ARG A 184 7.20 -9.94 -10.48
N GLY A 185 8.13 -9.54 -11.36
CA GLY A 185 8.86 -8.30 -11.19
C GLY A 185 9.63 -7.91 -12.44
N TYR A 186 10.17 -6.70 -12.46
CA TYR A 186 11.06 -6.24 -13.51
C TYR A 186 12.49 -6.71 -13.24
N LYS A 187 13.27 -6.90 -14.33
CA LYS A 187 14.70 -7.23 -14.28
C LYS A 187 15.58 -5.98 -14.37
N SER A 188 15.12 -4.92 -15.02
CA SER A 188 15.85 -3.70 -15.27
C SER A 188 14.89 -2.49 -15.27
N PRO A 189 15.32 -1.28 -14.87
CA PRO A 189 16.69 -0.88 -14.43
C PRO A 189 17.07 -1.38 -13.03
N ARG A 190 16.11 -1.84 -12.24
CA ARG A 190 16.32 -2.50 -10.93
C ARG A 190 15.46 -3.76 -10.87
N ILE A 191 15.90 -4.75 -10.11
CA ILE A 191 15.12 -5.97 -9.92
C ILE A 191 14.04 -5.66 -8.87
N THR A 192 12.77 -5.84 -9.26
CA THR A 192 11.61 -5.63 -8.38
C THR A 192 10.82 -6.90 -8.22
N ALA A 193 9.83 -6.89 -7.31
CA ALA A 193 8.89 -7.99 -7.10
C ALA A 193 7.52 -7.45 -6.68
N TYR A 194 6.46 -8.17 -7.03
CA TYR A 194 5.10 -7.94 -6.54
C TYR A 194 4.26 -9.21 -6.66
N PRO A 195 3.30 -9.43 -5.75
CA PRO A 195 2.44 -10.59 -5.83
C PRO A 195 1.42 -10.44 -6.96
N ILE A 196 1.09 -11.52 -7.63
CA ILE A 196 0.00 -11.56 -8.63
C ILE A 196 -1.28 -12.00 -7.93
N TYR A 197 -2.33 -11.21 -8.10
CA TYR A 197 -3.66 -11.58 -7.63
C TYR A 197 -4.27 -12.62 -8.58
N GLU A 198 -4.55 -13.80 -8.07
CA GLU A 198 -5.20 -14.88 -8.80
C GLU A 198 -6.55 -15.20 -8.15
N ASN A 199 -7.61 -14.91 -8.87
CA ASN A 199 -8.97 -15.24 -8.42
C ASN A 199 -9.29 -16.70 -8.78
N ARG A 200 -8.68 -17.66 -8.04
CA ARG A 200 -8.91 -19.11 -8.21
C ARG A 200 -9.62 -19.70 -7.01
#